data_1c153051c374cc66fae0896f86bcbf97
#
_entry.id   1c153051c374cc66fae0896f86bcbf97
#
_cell.length_a   1.000
_cell.length_b   1.000
_cell.length_c   1.000
_cell.angle_alpha   90.00
_cell.angle_beta   90.00
_cell.angle_gamma   90.00
#
_symmetry.space_group_name_H-M   'P 1'
#
loop_
_entity.id
_entity.type
_entity.pdbx_description
1 polymer ?
#
loop_
_entity_poly.entity_id
_entity_poly.type
_entity_poly.pdbx_seq_one_letter_code
_entity_poly.pdbx_strand_id
1 'polypeptide(L)'
;TMGAVGAAWATLFSQAACLPYLLWLSRKRDRLPVKLRLPTKEAAAGLFKAAKPLFVFEMGLSVCYGVIQSMGTQFSVAATAAFQALWNPTTFLTFVTYPLKQAAAVFLPALASERPEDVGGRPKTQQFLLMLMTCAWPLGLALGGASYACANAPHVFAQDRSLDATIRSFGPLVAGAACLLPFVQISEGTLLGTGDLGFLSRTQILNTATAVATFFL
;
A
#
# COMPACT_ATOMS: atom_id res chain seq x y z
N THR A 1 31.82 3.95 -8.92
CA THR A 1 30.40 3.92 -8.50
C THR A 1 29.86 2.51 -8.64
N MET A 2 29.31 1.94 -7.55
CA MET A 2 28.82 0.54 -7.54
C MET A 2 27.49 0.33 -8.29
N GLY A 3 26.86 1.39 -8.83
CA GLY A 3 25.60 1.29 -9.59
C GLY A 3 24.50 0.49 -8.85
N ALA A 4 23.82 -0.39 -9.57
CA ALA A 4 22.72 -1.22 -9.03
C ALA A 4 23.18 -2.16 -7.90
N VAL A 5 24.41 -2.68 -7.96
CA VAL A 5 24.97 -3.53 -6.90
C VAL A 5 25.14 -2.76 -5.59
N GLY A 6 25.58 -1.49 -5.67
CA GLY A 6 25.68 -0.62 -4.50
C GLY A 6 24.34 -0.33 -3.85
N ALA A 7 23.29 -0.10 -4.65
CA ALA A 7 21.93 0.08 -4.17
C ALA A 7 21.41 -1.17 -3.45
N ALA A 8 21.65 -2.37 -4.01
CA ALA A 8 21.27 -3.64 -3.38
C ALA A 8 21.96 -3.84 -2.04
N TRP A 9 23.26 -3.58 -1.95
CA TRP A 9 24.01 -3.65 -0.70
C TRP A 9 23.52 -2.63 0.34
N ALA A 10 23.25 -1.40 -0.07
CA ALA A 10 22.71 -0.37 0.84
C ALA A 10 21.37 -0.82 1.45
N THR A 11 20.47 -1.39 0.64
CA THR A 11 19.19 -1.92 1.11
C THR A 11 19.40 -3.08 2.09
N LEU A 12 20.29 -4.03 1.77
CA LEU A 12 20.57 -5.16 2.64
C LEU A 12 21.12 -4.70 4.00
N PHE A 13 22.12 -3.81 4.00
CA PHE A 13 22.72 -3.31 5.24
C PHE A 13 21.74 -2.50 6.08
N SER A 14 20.90 -1.66 5.46
CA SER A 14 19.91 -0.89 6.20
C SER A 14 18.88 -1.79 6.90
N GLN A 15 18.40 -2.83 6.22
CA GLN A 15 17.47 -3.80 6.80
C GLN A 15 18.14 -4.66 7.89
N ALA A 16 19.37 -5.12 7.64
CA ALA A 16 20.14 -5.90 8.61
C ALA A 16 20.48 -5.10 9.88
N ALA A 17 20.69 -3.80 9.78
CA ALA A 17 20.92 -2.91 10.94
C ALA A 17 19.62 -2.54 11.67
N CYS A 18 18.53 -2.33 10.91
CA CYS A 18 17.25 -1.92 11.48
C CYS A 18 16.64 -3.00 12.41
N LEU A 19 16.73 -4.26 12.03
CA LEU A 19 16.16 -5.37 12.81
C LEU A 19 16.73 -5.49 14.24
N PRO A 20 18.05 -5.60 14.46
CA PRO A 20 18.63 -5.67 15.80
C PRO A 20 18.39 -4.37 16.59
N TYR A 21 18.39 -3.21 15.93
CA TYR A 21 18.07 -1.94 16.57
C TYR A 21 16.63 -1.92 17.12
N LEU A 22 15.65 -2.34 16.33
CA LEU A 22 14.25 -2.44 16.76
C LEU A 22 14.06 -3.45 17.90
N LEU A 23 14.73 -4.60 17.84
CA LEU A 23 14.70 -5.61 18.89
C LEU A 23 15.32 -5.08 20.19
N TRP A 24 16.44 -4.36 20.08
CA TRP A 24 17.07 -3.72 21.25
C TRP A 24 16.18 -2.65 21.87
N LEU A 25 15.55 -1.79 21.03
CA LEU A 25 14.65 -0.74 21.49
C LEU A 25 13.39 -1.32 22.16
N SER A 26 12.84 -2.40 21.59
CA SER A 26 11.68 -3.11 22.13
C SER A 26 11.99 -3.74 23.49
N ARG A 27 13.18 -4.30 23.66
CA ARG A 27 13.66 -4.81 24.96
C ARG A 27 13.84 -3.69 25.98
N LYS A 28 14.50 -2.58 25.61
CA LYS A 28 14.76 -1.46 26.51
C LYS A 28 13.48 -0.81 27.05
N ARG A 29 12.37 -0.90 26.29
CA ARG A 29 11.07 -0.33 26.68
C ARG A 29 10.14 -1.33 27.35
N ASP A 30 10.61 -2.53 27.69
CA ASP A 30 9.84 -3.65 28.29
C ASP A 30 8.52 -3.96 27.55
N ARG A 31 8.41 -3.56 26.28
CA ARG A 31 7.19 -3.73 25.49
C ARG A 31 7.02 -5.14 24.93
N LEU A 32 8.12 -5.91 24.85
CA LEU A 32 8.09 -7.29 24.37
C LEU A 32 9.01 -8.15 25.24
N PRO A 33 8.48 -9.13 25.98
CA PRO A 33 9.30 -10.17 26.57
C PRO A 33 9.84 -11.07 25.47
N VAL A 34 10.89 -10.65 24.78
CA VAL A 34 11.49 -11.43 23.69
C VAL A 34 12.24 -12.61 24.28
N LYS A 35 11.48 -13.62 24.66
CA LYS A 35 12.02 -14.97 24.84
C LYS A 35 11.90 -15.66 23.48
N LEU A 36 13.03 -15.79 22.78
CA LEU A 36 13.11 -16.60 21.56
C LEU A 36 12.80 -18.06 21.91
N ARG A 37 11.54 -18.42 21.82
CA ARG A 37 11.08 -19.81 21.94
C ARG A 37 10.44 -20.19 20.61
N LEU A 38 10.69 -21.41 20.17
CA LEU A 38 9.96 -21.98 19.05
C LEU A 38 8.48 -22.01 19.40
N PRO A 39 7.59 -21.56 18.49
CA PRO A 39 6.16 -21.56 18.75
C PRO A 39 5.66 -23.00 18.95
N THR A 40 4.67 -23.15 19.84
CA THR A 40 3.96 -24.43 19.96
C THR A 40 3.18 -24.73 18.68
N LYS A 41 2.88 -26.00 18.41
CA LYS A 41 2.11 -26.41 17.21
C LYS A 41 0.78 -25.64 17.11
N GLU A 42 0.11 -25.40 18.24
CA GLU A 42 -1.14 -24.66 18.30
C GLU A 42 -0.96 -23.18 17.95
N ALA A 43 0.08 -22.54 18.50
CA ALA A 43 0.40 -21.15 18.18
C ALA A 43 0.81 -21.00 16.71
N ALA A 44 1.57 -21.95 16.17
CA ALA A 44 1.92 -21.98 14.76
C ALA A 44 0.68 -22.15 13.86
N ALA A 45 -0.24 -23.06 14.21
CA ALA A 45 -1.48 -23.26 13.46
C ALA A 45 -2.37 -22.01 13.48
N GLY A 46 -2.49 -21.33 14.63
CA GLY A 46 -3.19 -20.05 14.74
C GLY A 46 -2.58 -18.97 13.86
N LEU A 47 -1.26 -18.85 13.86
CA LEU A 47 -0.53 -17.93 12.99
C LEU A 47 -0.77 -18.22 11.50
N PHE A 48 -0.69 -19.48 11.09
CA PHE A 48 -0.95 -19.87 9.69
C PHE A 48 -2.39 -19.60 9.27
N LYS A 49 -3.36 -19.80 10.16
CA LYS A 49 -4.78 -19.49 9.89
C LYS A 49 -4.99 -18.00 9.57
N ALA A 50 -4.34 -17.10 10.31
CA ALA A 50 -4.40 -15.67 10.06
C ALA A 50 -3.51 -15.23 8.87
N ALA A 51 -2.33 -15.83 8.73
CA ALA A 51 -1.38 -15.48 7.68
C ALA A 51 -1.86 -15.88 6.27
N LYS A 52 -2.60 -17.00 6.13
CA LYS A 52 -3.06 -17.50 4.83
C LYS A 52 -3.85 -16.48 4.01
N PRO A 53 -4.93 -15.85 4.52
CA PRO A 53 -5.67 -14.86 3.75
C PRO A 53 -4.85 -13.60 3.47
N LEU A 54 -3.98 -13.17 4.38
CA LEU A 54 -3.06 -12.05 4.14
C LEU A 54 -2.05 -12.37 3.04
N PHE A 55 -1.51 -13.58 3.04
CA PHE A 55 -0.61 -14.04 1.98
C PHE A 55 -1.32 -14.05 0.61
N VAL A 56 -2.55 -14.54 0.55
CA VAL A 56 -3.35 -14.51 -0.69
C VAL A 56 -3.60 -13.09 -1.16
N PHE A 57 -3.88 -12.16 -0.26
CA PHE A 57 -4.06 -10.74 -0.56
C PHE A 57 -2.78 -10.12 -1.15
N GLU A 58 -1.64 -10.27 -0.49
CA GLU A 58 -0.35 -9.71 -0.93
C GLU A 58 0.15 -10.34 -2.24
N MET A 59 -0.04 -11.65 -2.39
CA MET A 59 0.29 -12.35 -3.64
C MET A 59 -0.61 -11.88 -4.79
N GLY A 60 -1.91 -11.70 -4.55
CA GLY A 60 -2.84 -11.16 -5.53
C GLY A 60 -2.44 -9.75 -5.99
N LEU A 61 -2.04 -8.90 -5.06
CA LEU A 61 -1.55 -7.57 -5.36
C LEU A 61 -0.27 -7.61 -6.21
N SER A 62 0.69 -8.44 -5.82
CA SER A 62 1.96 -8.63 -6.54
C SER A 62 1.76 -9.18 -7.95
N VAL A 63 0.85 -10.15 -8.12
CA VAL A 63 0.49 -10.70 -9.43
C VAL A 63 -0.17 -9.63 -10.30
N CYS A 64 -1.08 -8.83 -9.75
CA CYS A 64 -1.73 -7.74 -10.46
C CYS A 64 -0.69 -6.74 -11.01
N TYR A 65 0.25 -6.30 -10.18
CA TYR A 65 1.33 -5.42 -10.61
C TYR A 65 2.26 -6.06 -11.64
N GLY A 66 2.61 -7.33 -11.46
CA GLY A 66 3.44 -8.09 -12.40
C GLY A 66 2.78 -8.20 -13.77
N VAL A 67 1.47 -8.44 -13.81
CA VAL A 67 0.69 -8.48 -15.07
C VAL A 67 0.68 -7.10 -15.73
N ILE A 68 0.37 -6.03 -15.00
CA ILE A 68 0.37 -4.67 -15.55
C ILE A 68 1.74 -4.33 -16.16
N GLN A 69 2.83 -4.65 -15.45
CA GLN A 69 4.17 -4.40 -15.96
C GLN A 69 4.52 -5.25 -17.18
N SER A 70 4.21 -6.54 -17.17
CA SER A 70 4.51 -7.44 -18.29
C SER A 70 3.73 -7.09 -19.55
N MET A 71 2.47 -6.66 -19.39
CA MET A 71 1.66 -6.20 -20.52
C MET A 71 2.18 -4.89 -21.12
N GLY A 72 2.64 -3.96 -20.28
CA GLY A 72 3.29 -2.73 -20.75
C GLY A 72 4.42 -3.01 -21.74
N THR A 73 5.23 -4.06 -21.49
CA THR A 73 6.35 -4.43 -22.36
C THR A 73 5.91 -4.97 -23.74
N GLN A 74 4.70 -5.50 -23.84
CA GLN A 74 4.16 -6.05 -25.09
C GLN A 74 3.71 -4.94 -26.08
N PHE A 75 3.30 -3.77 -25.55
CA PHE A 75 2.86 -2.66 -26.41
C PHE A 75 4.01 -1.92 -27.07
N SER A 76 4.96 -1.43 -26.28
CA SER A 76 6.22 -0.85 -26.77
C SER A 76 7.18 -0.60 -25.62
N VAL A 77 8.48 -0.57 -25.92
CA VAL A 77 9.52 -0.19 -24.95
C VAL A 77 9.30 1.24 -24.44
N ALA A 78 8.87 2.15 -25.33
CA ALA A 78 8.58 3.54 -24.98
C ALA A 78 7.40 3.68 -24.02
N ALA A 79 6.30 2.93 -24.25
CA ALA A 79 5.15 2.92 -23.34
C ALA A 79 5.52 2.39 -21.95
N THR A 80 6.32 1.33 -21.89
CA THR A 80 6.82 0.77 -20.63
C THR A 80 7.71 1.77 -19.90
N ALA A 81 8.63 2.41 -20.59
CA ALA A 81 9.50 3.42 -20.00
C ALA A 81 8.71 4.62 -19.46
N ALA A 82 7.71 5.11 -20.21
CA ALA A 82 6.81 6.16 -19.76
C ALA A 82 6.00 5.77 -18.53
N PHE A 83 5.47 4.54 -18.51
CA PHE A 83 4.75 4.01 -17.34
C PHE A 83 5.66 3.94 -16.11
N GLN A 84 6.87 3.41 -16.23
CA GLN A 84 7.83 3.32 -15.13
C GLN A 84 8.25 4.70 -14.61
N ALA A 85 8.42 5.68 -15.49
CA ALA A 85 8.75 7.05 -15.11
C ALA A 85 7.67 7.71 -14.25
N LEU A 86 6.38 7.40 -14.49
CA LEU A 86 5.26 7.86 -13.67
C LEU A 86 5.02 7.00 -12.44
N TRP A 87 5.22 5.69 -12.58
CA TRP A 87 4.95 4.74 -11.49
C TRP A 87 5.81 5.00 -10.26
N ASN A 88 7.10 5.24 -10.45
CA ASN A 88 8.03 5.45 -9.34
C ASN A 88 7.65 6.64 -8.44
N PRO A 89 7.45 7.87 -8.96
CA PRO A 89 7.05 9.01 -8.12
C PRO A 89 5.65 8.81 -7.53
N THR A 90 4.70 8.20 -8.26
CA THR A 90 3.36 7.92 -7.75
C THR A 90 3.41 6.91 -6.60
N THR A 91 4.21 5.85 -6.71
CA THR A 91 4.42 4.87 -5.63
C THR A 91 5.02 5.55 -4.40
N PHE A 92 5.98 6.46 -4.58
CA PHE A 92 6.52 7.23 -3.45
C PHE A 92 5.43 8.06 -2.76
N LEU A 93 4.56 8.72 -3.53
CA LEU A 93 3.45 9.49 -2.99
C LEU A 93 2.43 8.61 -2.24
N THR A 94 2.25 7.35 -2.64
CA THR A 94 1.33 6.43 -1.93
C THR A 94 1.77 6.15 -0.50
N PHE A 95 3.06 6.20 -0.19
CA PHE A 95 3.53 6.00 1.19
C PHE A 95 2.94 7.01 2.18
N VAL A 96 2.55 8.20 1.72
CA VAL A 96 1.89 9.22 2.55
C VAL A 96 0.51 8.73 3.02
N THR A 97 -0.12 7.79 2.32
CA THR A 97 -1.43 7.25 2.68
C THR A 97 -1.37 6.08 3.68
N TYR A 98 -0.22 5.42 3.84
CA TYR A 98 -0.06 4.29 4.76
C TYR A 98 -0.43 4.60 6.22
N PRO A 99 -0.13 5.78 6.79
CA PRO A 99 -0.57 6.12 8.14
C PRO A 99 -2.09 6.02 8.32
N LEU A 100 -2.88 6.35 7.30
CA LEU A 100 -4.35 6.22 7.37
C LEU A 100 -4.78 4.75 7.45
N LYS A 101 -4.16 3.86 6.66
CA LYS A 101 -4.36 2.42 6.73
C LYS A 101 -4.03 1.87 8.12
N GLN A 102 -2.86 2.25 8.64
CA GLN A 102 -2.40 1.81 9.96
C GLN A 102 -3.29 2.34 11.07
N ALA A 103 -3.71 3.61 11.00
CA ALA A 103 -4.65 4.17 11.96
C ALA A 103 -5.97 3.40 11.97
N ALA A 104 -6.55 3.12 10.80
CA ALA A 104 -7.76 2.32 10.71
C ALA A 104 -7.56 0.90 11.30
N ALA A 105 -6.48 0.21 10.93
CA ALA A 105 -6.20 -1.15 11.39
C ALA A 105 -5.96 -1.26 12.90
N VAL A 106 -5.37 -0.24 13.53
CA VAL A 106 -5.01 -0.27 14.96
C VAL A 106 -6.11 0.26 15.86
N PHE A 107 -6.73 1.40 15.49
CA PHE A 107 -7.67 2.07 16.38
C PHE A 107 -9.10 1.54 16.27
N LEU A 108 -9.55 1.06 15.10
CA LEU A 108 -10.91 0.54 14.96
C LEU A 108 -11.21 -0.64 15.88
N PRO A 109 -10.35 -1.67 16.02
CA PRO A 109 -10.59 -2.77 16.96
C PRO A 109 -10.65 -2.28 18.42
N ALA A 110 -9.76 -1.35 18.79
CA ALA A 110 -9.73 -0.79 20.14
C ALA A 110 -11.02 -0.04 20.45
N LEU A 111 -11.49 0.81 19.54
CA LEU A 111 -12.75 1.54 19.69
C LEU A 111 -14.00 0.63 19.66
N ALA A 112 -13.94 -0.47 18.92
CA ALA A 112 -15.02 -1.44 18.86
C ALA A 112 -15.15 -2.27 20.15
N SER A 113 -14.04 -2.45 20.89
CA SER A 113 -14.02 -3.18 22.16
C SER A 113 -14.46 -2.32 23.36
N GLU A 114 -14.43 -0.99 23.24
CA GLU A 114 -14.98 -0.09 24.25
C GLU A 114 -16.51 -0.15 24.25
N ARG A 115 -17.13 -0.02 25.43
CA ARG A 115 -18.59 0.08 25.53
C ARG A 115 -19.07 1.27 24.68
N PRO A 116 -20.17 1.13 23.93
CA PRO A 116 -20.71 2.20 23.13
C PRO A 116 -21.20 3.33 24.04
N GLU A 117 -20.32 4.25 24.39
CA GLU A 117 -20.72 5.56 24.88
C GLU A 117 -21.04 6.39 23.65
N ASP A 118 -22.34 6.56 23.40
CA ASP A 118 -22.84 7.37 22.32
C ASP A 118 -22.49 8.84 22.57
N VAL A 119 -21.46 9.32 21.92
CA VAL A 119 -21.22 10.77 21.85
C VAL A 119 -22.02 11.28 20.65
N GLY A 120 -23.13 11.96 20.93
CA GLY A 120 -23.97 12.51 19.87
C GLY A 120 -24.77 11.48 19.04
N GLY A 121 -25.11 10.31 19.62
CA GLY A 121 -25.95 9.28 18.99
C GLY A 121 -25.26 8.43 17.94
N ARG A 122 -23.93 8.52 17.77
CA ARG A 122 -23.15 7.67 16.85
C ARG A 122 -22.05 6.93 17.60
N PRO A 123 -21.82 5.63 17.30
CA PRO A 123 -20.73 4.89 17.91
C PRO A 123 -19.37 5.52 17.56
N LYS A 124 -18.44 5.51 18.53
CA LYS A 124 -17.08 6.09 18.38
C LYS A 124 -16.35 5.58 17.13
N THR A 125 -16.54 4.30 16.79
CA THR A 125 -16.02 3.68 15.57
C THR A 125 -16.49 4.38 14.30
N GLN A 126 -17.77 4.73 14.22
CA GLN A 126 -18.32 5.43 13.05
C GLN A 126 -17.80 6.86 12.96
N GLN A 127 -17.69 7.58 14.08
CA GLN A 127 -17.11 8.93 14.10
C GLN A 127 -15.67 8.93 13.67
N PHE A 128 -14.86 7.95 14.14
CA PHE A 128 -13.48 7.81 13.75
C PHE A 128 -13.32 7.49 12.26
N LEU A 129 -14.17 6.59 11.72
CA LEU A 129 -14.15 6.27 10.30
C LEU A 129 -14.53 7.49 9.44
N LEU A 130 -15.54 8.24 9.84
CA LEU A 130 -15.93 9.48 9.17
C LEU A 130 -14.81 10.53 9.19
N MET A 131 -14.10 10.65 10.31
CA MET A 131 -12.94 11.53 10.41
C MET A 131 -11.84 11.12 9.43
N LEU A 132 -11.50 9.84 9.37
CA LEU A 132 -10.51 9.33 8.41
C LEU A 132 -10.95 9.59 6.96
N MET A 133 -12.21 9.33 6.63
CA MET A 133 -12.76 9.61 5.29
C MET A 133 -12.74 11.10 4.95
N THR A 134 -13.02 11.98 5.93
CA THR A 134 -12.93 13.44 5.74
C THR A 134 -11.48 13.87 5.46
N CYS A 135 -10.51 13.30 6.16
CA CYS A 135 -9.08 13.54 5.92
C CYS A 135 -8.61 12.97 4.56
N ALA A 136 -9.25 11.91 4.08
CA ALA A 136 -8.91 11.29 2.80
C ALA A 136 -9.16 12.21 1.60
N TRP A 137 -10.18 13.06 1.65
CA TRP A 137 -10.52 13.98 0.55
C TRP A 137 -9.40 14.96 0.21
N PRO A 138 -8.96 15.83 1.15
CA PRO A 138 -7.88 16.78 0.86
C PRO A 138 -6.57 16.08 0.52
N LEU A 139 -6.29 14.94 1.17
CA LEU A 139 -5.11 14.16 0.88
C LEU A 139 -5.17 13.55 -0.53
N GLY A 140 -6.30 12.99 -0.92
CA GLY A 140 -6.50 12.45 -2.26
C GLY A 140 -6.34 13.51 -3.34
N LEU A 141 -6.94 14.70 -3.16
CA LEU A 141 -6.77 15.82 -4.09
C LEU A 141 -5.32 16.29 -4.17
N ALA A 142 -4.62 16.37 -3.04
CA ALA A 142 -3.20 16.74 -3.01
C ALA A 142 -2.33 15.72 -3.75
N LEU A 143 -2.57 14.41 -3.53
CA LEU A 143 -1.83 13.33 -4.21
C LEU A 143 -2.15 13.28 -5.71
N GLY A 144 -3.40 13.44 -6.10
CA GLY A 144 -3.79 13.52 -7.50
C GLY A 144 -3.17 14.73 -8.19
N GLY A 145 -3.21 15.90 -7.54
CA GLY A 145 -2.56 17.11 -8.04
C GLY A 145 -1.04 16.96 -8.17
N ALA A 146 -0.38 16.35 -7.18
CA ALA A 146 1.05 16.07 -7.24
C ALA A 146 1.40 15.08 -8.36
N SER A 147 0.62 13.99 -8.52
CA SER A 147 0.80 13.02 -9.59
C SER A 147 0.60 13.65 -10.97
N TYR A 148 -0.41 14.52 -11.10
CA TYR A 148 -0.64 15.29 -12.33
C TYR A 148 0.50 16.25 -12.63
N ALA A 149 1.03 16.95 -11.62
CA ALA A 149 2.18 17.83 -11.76
C ALA A 149 3.43 17.05 -12.20
N CYS A 150 3.67 15.86 -11.61
CA CYS A 150 4.76 14.97 -12.05
C CYS A 150 4.61 14.58 -13.52
N ALA A 151 3.40 14.24 -13.97
CA ALA A 151 3.16 13.89 -15.38
C ALA A 151 3.38 15.08 -16.34
N ASN A 152 3.15 16.32 -15.89
CA ASN A 152 3.39 17.53 -16.68
C ASN A 152 4.85 18.02 -16.65
N ALA A 153 5.67 17.49 -15.73
CA ALA A 153 7.09 17.77 -15.64
C ALA A 153 7.95 16.52 -15.92
N PRO A 154 7.76 15.82 -17.05
CA PRO A 154 8.41 14.54 -17.32
C PRO A 154 9.94 14.64 -17.34
N HIS A 155 10.50 15.80 -17.72
CA HIS A 155 11.94 16.07 -17.77
C HIS A 155 12.65 15.91 -16.42
N VAL A 156 11.92 15.88 -15.31
CA VAL A 156 12.48 15.65 -13.96
C VAL A 156 12.76 14.16 -13.72
N PHE A 157 11.97 13.27 -14.36
CA PHE A 157 11.98 11.83 -14.10
C PHE A 157 12.46 11.00 -15.30
N ALA A 158 12.29 11.52 -16.53
CA ALA A 158 12.71 10.87 -17.75
C ALA A 158 13.80 11.69 -18.45
N GLN A 159 14.90 11.02 -18.82
CA GLN A 159 15.99 11.66 -19.57
C GLN A 159 15.65 11.80 -21.07
N ASP A 160 14.82 10.90 -21.58
CA ASP A 160 14.43 10.87 -22.98
C ASP A 160 13.17 11.72 -23.21
N ARG A 161 13.36 12.84 -23.90
CA ARG A 161 12.27 13.78 -24.24
C ARG A 161 11.24 13.21 -25.23
N SER A 162 11.58 12.14 -25.95
CA SER A 162 10.64 11.47 -26.85
C SER A 162 9.45 10.87 -26.11
N LEU A 163 9.59 10.60 -24.79
CA LEU A 163 8.56 10.06 -23.93
C LEU A 163 7.59 11.11 -23.37
N ASP A 164 7.91 12.38 -23.47
CA ASP A 164 7.16 13.47 -22.82
C ASP A 164 5.67 13.47 -23.19
N ALA A 165 5.35 13.30 -24.47
CA ALA A 165 3.96 13.28 -24.94
C ALA A 165 3.18 12.06 -24.35
N THR A 166 3.82 10.90 -24.33
CA THR A 166 3.24 9.66 -23.79
C THR A 166 3.03 9.77 -22.27
N ILE A 167 4.00 10.30 -21.54
CA ILE A 167 3.91 10.51 -20.10
C ILE A 167 2.74 11.45 -19.76
N ARG A 168 2.61 12.56 -20.48
CA ARG A 168 1.52 13.53 -20.28
C ARG A 168 0.15 12.93 -20.57
N SER A 169 0.02 12.03 -21.54
CA SER A 169 -1.25 11.39 -21.87
C SER A 169 -1.77 10.49 -20.76
N PHE A 170 -0.87 9.87 -19.96
CA PHE A 170 -1.23 9.07 -18.81
C PHE A 170 -1.55 9.90 -17.55
N GLY A 171 -1.14 11.18 -17.53
CA GLY A 171 -1.26 12.07 -16.37
C GLY A 171 -2.64 12.09 -15.72
N PRO A 172 -3.74 12.34 -16.48
CA PRO A 172 -5.09 12.39 -15.91
C PRO A 172 -5.53 11.07 -15.28
N LEU A 173 -5.17 9.91 -15.87
CA LEU A 173 -5.51 8.59 -15.35
C LEU A 173 -4.79 8.30 -14.04
N VAL A 174 -3.47 8.57 -14.01
CA VAL A 174 -2.65 8.38 -12.81
C VAL A 174 -3.10 9.32 -11.69
N ALA A 175 -3.42 10.57 -12.02
CA ALA A 175 -3.94 11.53 -11.05
C ALA A 175 -5.28 11.08 -10.45
N GLY A 176 -6.21 10.62 -11.30
CA GLY A 176 -7.49 10.07 -10.85
C GLY A 176 -7.32 8.86 -9.93
N ALA A 177 -6.44 7.94 -10.29
CA ALA A 177 -6.10 6.80 -9.44
C ALA A 177 -5.50 7.25 -8.09
N ALA A 178 -4.56 8.19 -8.11
CA ALA A 178 -3.94 8.74 -6.89
C ALA A 178 -4.94 9.44 -5.96
N CYS A 179 -5.96 10.11 -6.51
CA CYS A 179 -7.05 10.70 -5.71
C CYS A 179 -7.83 9.65 -4.90
N LEU A 180 -7.99 8.45 -5.43
CA LEU A 180 -8.76 7.37 -4.79
C LEU A 180 -7.94 6.57 -3.76
N LEU A 181 -6.61 6.61 -3.83
CA LEU A 181 -5.72 5.82 -2.98
C LEU A 181 -6.01 5.95 -1.47
N PRO A 182 -6.20 7.15 -0.87
CA PRO A 182 -6.46 7.25 0.56
C PRO A 182 -7.71 6.49 0.99
N PHE A 183 -8.76 6.48 0.17
CA PHE A 183 -10.01 5.75 0.44
C PHE A 183 -9.81 4.24 0.40
N VAL A 184 -9.05 3.76 -0.58
CA VAL A 184 -8.67 2.34 -0.69
C VAL A 184 -7.88 1.92 0.55
N GLN A 185 -6.89 2.71 0.95
CA GLN A 185 -6.05 2.42 2.11
C GLN A 185 -6.83 2.40 3.43
N ILE A 186 -7.78 3.32 3.62
CA ILE A 186 -8.66 3.31 4.80
C ILE A 186 -9.56 2.06 4.79
N SER A 187 -10.13 1.71 3.64
CA SER A 187 -10.97 0.51 3.51
C SER A 187 -10.20 -0.76 3.81
N GLU A 188 -8.98 -0.91 3.27
CA GLU A 188 -8.08 -2.02 3.58
C GLU A 188 -7.72 -2.06 5.07
N GLY A 189 -7.36 -0.91 5.66
CA GLY A 189 -7.07 -0.80 7.09
C GLY A 189 -8.26 -1.19 7.97
N THR A 190 -9.48 -0.81 7.56
CA THR A 190 -10.71 -1.18 8.24
C THR A 190 -10.93 -2.69 8.23
N LEU A 191 -10.78 -3.33 7.06
CA LEU A 191 -10.91 -4.80 6.93
C LEU A 191 -9.83 -5.55 7.72
N LEU A 192 -8.61 -5.04 7.73
CA LEU A 192 -7.53 -5.59 8.56
C LEU A 192 -7.86 -5.47 10.05
N GLY A 193 -8.36 -4.31 10.48
CA GLY A 193 -8.71 -4.04 11.87
C GLY A 193 -9.91 -4.86 12.35
N THR A 194 -10.94 -5.05 11.52
CA THR A 194 -12.11 -5.88 11.85
C THR A 194 -11.82 -7.38 11.77
N GLY A 195 -10.67 -7.78 11.23
CA GLY A 195 -10.29 -9.18 11.10
C GLY A 195 -11.01 -9.92 9.97
N ASP A 196 -11.73 -9.21 9.09
CA ASP A 196 -12.39 -9.82 7.91
C ASP A 196 -11.41 -10.04 6.76
N LEU A 197 -10.37 -10.81 7.07
CA LEU A 197 -9.30 -11.14 6.13
C LEU A 197 -9.79 -12.01 4.97
N GLY A 198 -10.87 -12.76 5.19
CA GLY A 198 -11.49 -13.58 4.16
C GLY A 198 -12.14 -12.75 3.07
N PHE A 199 -12.83 -11.68 3.43
CA PHE A 199 -13.41 -10.74 2.47
C PHE A 199 -12.31 -9.98 1.73
N LEU A 200 -11.30 -9.48 2.45
CA LEU A 200 -10.16 -8.76 1.87
C LEU A 200 -9.45 -9.60 0.78
N SER A 201 -9.16 -10.88 1.07
CA SER A 201 -8.50 -11.76 0.10
C SER A 201 -9.36 -12.07 -1.12
N ARG A 202 -10.68 -12.29 -0.94
CA ARG A 202 -11.61 -12.54 -2.06
C ARG A 202 -11.75 -11.32 -2.97
N THR A 203 -11.87 -10.13 -2.38
CA THR A 203 -11.95 -8.87 -3.13
C THR A 203 -10.67 -8.64 -3.95
N GLN A 204 -9.51 -8.97 -3.39
CA GLN A 204 -8.24 -8.86 -4.12
C GLN A 204 -8.14 -9.85 -5.29
N ILE A 205 -8.58 -11.09 -5.10
CA ILE A 205 -8.64 -12.08 -6.19
C ILE A 205 -9.54 -11.57 -7.33
N LEU A 206 -10.73 -11.04 -6.99
CA LEU A 206 -11.65 -10.48 -7.96
C LEU A 206 -11.03 -9.29 -8.70
N ASN A 207 -10.40 -8.37 -7.97
CA ASN A 207 -9.69 -7.23 -8.55
C ASN A 207 -8.59 -7.66 -9.52
N THR A 208 -7.77 -8.63 -9.13
CA THR A 208 -6.71 -9.20 -9.98
C THR A 208 -7.29 -9.87 -11.22
N ALA A 209 -8.35 -10.66 -11.06
CA ALA A 209 -9.02 -11.33 -12.18
C ALA A 209 -9.62 -10.32 -13.17
N THR A 210 -10.24 -9.25 -12.65
CA THR A 210 -10.79 -8.16 -13.48
C THR A 210 -9.68 -7.43 -14.22
N ALA A 211 -8.58 -7.09 -13.55
CA ALA A 211 -7.43 -6.45 -14.19
C ALA A 211 -6.85 -7.32 -15.31
N VAL A 212 -6.65 -8.61 -15.06
CA VAL A 212 -6.19 -9.56 -16.07
C VAL A 212 -7.17 -9.64 -17.24
N ALA A 213 -8.48 -9.81 -16.97
CA ALA A 213 -9.50 -9.90 -18.02
C ALA A 213 -9.57 -8.65 -18.90
N THR A 214 -9.42 -7.46 -18.31
CA THR A 214 -9.43 -6.18 -19.04
C THR A 214 -8.28 -6.07 -20.06
N PHE A 215 -7.16 -6.78 -19.85
CA PHE A 215 -6.04 -6.78 -20.78
C PHE A 215 -6.21 -7.75 -21.95
N PHE A 216 -7.10 -8.73 -21.85
CA PHE A 216 -7.37 -9.69 -22.92
C PHE A 216 -8.60 -9.33 -23.78
N LEU A 217 -9.30 -8.24 -23.45
CA LEU A 217 -10.40 -7.64 -24.23
C LEU A 217 -9.91 -6.48 -25.09
#